data_63e6544bd5cae3c55a37c112e5e666a2
#
_entry.id   63e6544bd5cae3c55a37c112e5e666a2
#
_cell.length_a   1.000
_cell.length_b   1.000
_cell.length_c   1.000
_cell.angle_alpha   90.00
_cell.angle_beta   90.00
_cell.angle_gamma   90.00
#
_symmetry.space_group_name_H-M   'P 1'
#
loop_
_entity.id
_entity.type
_entity.pdbx_description
1 polymer ?
#
loop_
_entity_poly.entity_id
_entity_poly.type
_entity_poly.pdbx_seq_one_letter_code
_entity_poly.pdbx_strand_id
1 'polypeptide(L)'
;AYYHFGIHRDAIAIPIGQGHENSGDVADGFGVNVMNLLPTEMDESGSLALVTTRAELNPVEDLSYTVNLDGNARQLGRNIAAATTVDELNSGDHHKSKPHFQPHELEFYPPRSETAGYYKPYRWGMTIDLDRCNGCSACIVACYAENNIPVVGKIRSAIGREMSWIRMERYIEGYGDDFEVRFVPMMCQQCSNAGCEPVCPVYATYHNPEGLNAMIYNRCVGTRYCSNNCSYKVRRFNWFNYEFPAPLDQQLNSTITTRSVGVMEKCNFCQHLSLIHI
;
A
#
# COMPACT_ATOMS: atom_id res chain seq x y z
N ALA A 1 -5.01 18.45 15.48
CA ALA A 1 -3.57 18.28 15.29
C ALA A 1 -3.06 17.16 16.20
N TYR A 2 -2.11 16.39 15.72
CA TYR A 2 -1.45 15.34 16.50
C TYR A 2 0.03 15.66 16.58
N TYR A 3 0.60 15.43 17.74
CA TYR A 3 2.04 15.55 17.90
C TYR A 3 2.75 14.36 17.23
N HIS A 4 3.78 14.64 16.41
CA HIS A 4 4.57 13.61 15.74
C HIS A 4 6.06 13.93 15.88
N PHE A 5 6.86 12.97 16.30
CA PHE A 5 8.29 13.14 16.57
C PHE A 5 9.12 13.55 15.35
N GLY A 6 8.68 13.22 14.14
CA GLY A 6 9.38 13.54 12.89
C GLY A 6 9.06 14.91 12.31
N ILE A 7 8.34 15.77 13.04
CA ILE A 7 8.01 17.14 12.61
C ILE A 7 8.70 18.10 13.54
N HIS A 8 9.36 19.12 12.98
CA HIS A 8 9.96 20.18 13.78
C HIS A 8 8.91 20.81 14.70
N ARG A 9 9.28 21.08 15.94
CA ARG A 9 8.35 21.54 17.00
C ARG A 9 7.60 22.83 16.66
N ASP A 10 8.19 23.66 15.79
CA ASP A 10 7.63 24.95 15.37
C ASP A 10 7.01 24.84 13.95
N ALA A 11 6.76 23.63 13.46
CA ALA A 11 6.16 23.38 12.15
C ALA A 11 4.86 22.60 12.26
N ILE A 12 3.95 22.86 11.32
CA ILE A 12 2.68 22.15 11.17
C ILE A 12 2.67 21.52 9.79
N ALA A 13 2.46 20.21 9.72
CA ALA A 13 2.23 19.50 8.46
C ALA A 13 0.73 19.35 8.21
N ILE A 14 0.25 19.89 7.11
CA ILE A 14 -1.16 19.80 6.71
C ILE A 14 -1.22 19.19 5.32
N PRO A 15 -1.96 18.08 5.12
CA PRO A 15 -2.12 17.47 3.80
C PRO A 15 -2.96 18.38 2.89
N ILE A 16 -2.49 18.56 1.66
CA ILE A 16 -3.21 19.23 0.58
C ILE A 16 -4.14 18.21 -0.09
N GLY A 17 -5.24 18.68 -0.68
CA GLY A 17 -6.18 17.83 -1.43
C GLY A 17 -7.32 17.25 -0.60
N GLN A 18 -7.69 17.94 0.48
CA GLN A 18 -8.90 17.65 1.26
C GLN A 18 -9.90 18.81 1.18
N GLY A 19 -11.08 18.64 1.79
CA GLY A 19 -12.14 19.65 1.78
C GLY A 19 -12.82 19.78 0.43
N HIS A 20 -13.05 18.63 -0.23
CA HIS A 20 -13.79 18.58 -1.49
C HIS A 20 -15.28 18.87 -1.29
N GLU A 21 -15.84 19.50 -2.28
CA GLU A 21 -17.28 19.72 -2.45
C GLU A 21 -17.70 19.20 -3.83
N ASN A 22 -18.81 18.51 -3.91
CA ASN A 22 -19.35 17.92 -5.14
C ASN A 22 -18.44 16.85 -5.82
N SER A 23 -17.65 16.15 -5.02
CA SER A 23 -16.75 15.05 -5.48
C SER A 23 -17.28 13.66 -5.09
N GLY A 24 -18.47 13.60 -4.53
CA GLY A 24 -19.17 12.37 -4.14
C GLY A 24 -19.04 12.01 -2.67
N ASP A 25 -19.86 11.09 -2.22
CA ASP A 25 -20.08 10.72 -0.81
C ASP A 25 -18.83 10.30 -0.03
N VAL A 26 -17.77 9.88 -0.74
CA VAL A 26 -16.54 9.41 -0.12
C VAL A 26 -15.56 10.55 0.18
N ALA A 27 -15.63 11.64 -0.59
CA ALA A 27 -14.71 12.77 -0.50
C ALA A 27 -15.32 14.01 0.15
N ASP A 28 -16.61 14.22 -0.03
CA ASP A 28 -17.30 15.41 0.43
C ASP A 28 -17.38 15.48 1.96
N GLY A 29 -17.10 16.66 2.48
CA GLY A 29 -17.15 16.93 3.91
C GLY A 29 -16.00 16.35 4.74
N PHE A 30 -14.97 15.75 4.11
CA PHE A 30 -13.78 15.26 4.80
C PHE A 30 -12.64 16.27 4.73
N GLY A 31 -12.15 16.67 5.91
CA GLY A 31 -11.06 17.63 6.04
C GLY A 31 -11.45 19.04 5.61
N VAL A 32 -10.44 19.84 5.35
CA VAL A 32 -10.59 21.23 4.90
C VAL A 32 -9.61 21.50 3.74
N ASN A 33 -10.00 22.39 2.85
CA ASN A 33 -9.09 22.88 1.82
C ASN A 33 -8.10 23.87 2.43
N VAL A 34 -6.91 23.40 2.75
CA VAL A 34 -5.87 24.22 3.37
C VAL A 34 -5.44 25.40 2.51
N MET A 35 -5.63 25.32 1.18
CA MET A 35 -5.31 26.42 0.27
C MET A 35 -6.10 27.68 0.58
N ASN A 36 -7.30 27.55 1.19
CA ASN A 36 -8.09 28.69 1.64
C ASN A 36 -7.52 29.42 2.86
N LEU A 37 -6.56 28.78 3.56
CA LEU A 37 -5.90 29.37 4.73
C LEU A 37 -4.59 30.06 4.37
N LEU A 38 -4.07 29.83 3.16
CA LEU A 38 -2.81 30.39 2.73
C LEU A 38 -3.01 31.83 2.23
N PRO A 39 -2.05 32.73 2.50
CA PRO A 39 -2.04 34.03 1.88
C PRO A 39 -1.82 33.90 0.37
N THR A 40 -2.28 34.89 -0.38
CA THR A 40 -2.06 34.97 -1.84
C THR A 40 -0.65 35.47 -2.21
N GLU A 41 0.25 35.44 -1.25
CA GLU A 41 1.65 35.84 -1.44
C GLU A 41 2.43 34.75 -2.14
N MET A 42 3.28 35.15 -3.07
CA MET A 42 4.21 34.27 -3.78
C MET A 42 5.62 34.47 -3.28
N ASP A 43 6.40 33.41 -3.29
CA ASP A 43 7.84 33.47 -3.07
C ASP A 43 8.58 34.06 -4.30
N GLU A 44 9.89 34.23 -4.20
CA GLU A 44 10.71 34.76 -5.29
C GLU A 44 10.70 33.89 -6.56
N SER A 45 10.32 32.62 -6.44
CA SER A 45 10.18 31.68 -7.54
C SER A 45 8.81 31.76 -8.22
N GLY A 46 7.88 32.52 -7.68
CA GLY A 46 6.50 32.61 -8.13
C GLY A 46 5.61 31.47 -7.62
N SER A 47 6.07 30.70 -6.65
CA SER A 47 5.28 29.67 -5.99
C SER A 47 4.57 30.21 -4.76
N LEU A 48 3.46 29.59 -4.34
CA LEU A 48 2.78 29.96 -3.12
C LEU A 48 3.71 29.80 -1.90
N ALA A 49 3.66 30.75 -0.99
CA ALA A 49 4.52 30.79 0.21
C ALA A 49 4.08 29.74 1.27
N LEU A 50 4.16 28.46 0.93
CA LEU A 50 3.67 27.36 1.76
C LEU A 50 4.45 27.19 3.06
N VAL A 51 5.76 27.39 3.03
CA VAL A 51 6.66 27.12 4.16
C VAL A 51 6.78 28.32 5.10
N THR A 52 6.58 29.53 4.58
CA THR A 52 6.74 30.77 5.33
C THR A 52 5.46 31.25 6.03
N THR A 53 4.32 30.63 5.69
CA THR A 53 3.04 30.96 6.31
C THR A 53 3.07 30.61 7.80
N ARG A 54 2.62 31.55 8.64
CA ARG A 54 2.49 31.37 10.09
C ARG A 54 1.04 31.11 10.44
N ALA A 55 0.81 30.17 11.35
CA ALA A 55 -0.52 29.81 11.81
C ALA A 55 -0.56 29.72 13.34
N GLU A 56 -1.68 30.06 13.92
CA GLU A 56 -1.97 29.85 15.33
C GLU A 56 -2.82 28.60 15.50
N LEU A 57 -2.49 27.76 16.47
CA LEU A 57 -3.24 26.56 16.81
C LEU A 57 -4.13 26.82 18.02
N ASN A 58 -5.42 26.72 17.82
CA ASN A 58 -6.41 26.77 18.90
C ASN A 58 -6.90 25.35 19.20
N PRO A 59 -6.75 24.83 20.45
CA PRO A 59 -7.30 23.55 20.83
C PRO A 59 -8.81 23.49 20.67
N VAL A 60 -9.33 22.38 20.18
CA VAL A 60 -10.76 22.09 20.15
C VAL A 60 -11.05 20.86 21.02
N GLU A 61 -12.23 20.81 21.60
CA GLU A 61 -12.64 19.70 22.49
C GLU A 61 -12.90 18.41 21.73
N ASP A 62 -13.34 18.49 20.46
CA ASP A 62 -13.67 17.35 19.65
C ASP A 62 -12.41 16.66 19.08
N LEU A 63 -12.26 15.38 19.41
CA LEU A 63 -11.20 14.54 18.88
C LEU A 63 -11.64 13.83 17.61
N SER A 64 -11.00 14.15 16.50
CA SER A 64 -11.12 13.37 15.26
C SER A 64 -10.10 12.22 15.25
N TYR A 65 -10.54 11.01 14.94
CA TYR A 65 -9.63 9.88 14.82
C TYR A 65 -9.00 9.82 13.41
N THR A 66 -7.76 9.35 13.36
CA THR A 66 -7.05 9.04 12.12
C THR A 66 -7.16 7.55 11.84
N VAL A 67 -7.53 7.19 10.61
CA VAL A 67 -7.52 5.79 10.17
C VAL A 67 -6.11 5.42 9.74
N ASN A 68 -5.56 4.41 10.39
CA ASN A 68 -4.27 3.85 10.03
C ASN A 68 -4.49 2.49 9.35
N LEU A 69 -4.02 2.34 8.13
CA LEU A 69 -4.05 1.08 7.36
C LEU A 69 -2.79 0.24 7.57
N ASP A 70 -1.76 0.83 8.15
CA ASP A 70 -0.52 0.16 8.48
C ASP A 70 -0.75 -0.75 9.69
N GLY A 71 0.05 -1.79 9.81
CA GLY A 71 0.13 -2.58 11.03
C GLY A 71 0.82 -1.79 12.15
N ASN A 72 1.98 -2.25 12.61
CA ASN A 72 2.77 -1.54 13.61
C ASN A 72 3.90 -0.77 12.93
N ALA A 73 3.87 0.56 13.02
CA ALA A 73 4.90 1.43 12.46
C ALA A 73 6.26 1.27 13.15
N ARG A 74 6.31 0.80 14.40
CA ARG A 74 7.57 0.59 15.12
C ARG A 74 8.10 -0.82 14.88
N GLN A 75 9.35 -0.92 14.46
CA GLN A 75 9.99 -2.20 14.20
C GLN A 75 10.39 -2.95 15.49
N LEU A 76 10.72 -2.22 16.57
CA LEU A 76 11.08 -2.77 17.88
C LEU A 76 12.18 -3.86 17.77
N GLY A 77 13.20 -3.60 16.98
CA GLY A 77 14.33 -4.51 16.75
C GLY A 77 14.02 -5.72 15.84
N ARG A 78 12.81 -5.82 15.27
CA ARG A 78 12.42 -6.94 14.39
C ARG A 78 12.99 -6.86 12.98
N ASN A 79 13.59 -5.73 12.61
CA ASN A 79 14.17 -5.49 11.29
C ASN A 79 13.23 -5.83 10.11
N ILE A 80 11.98 -5.40 10.19
CA ILE A 80 10.95 -5.67 9.16
C ILE A 80 11.30 -4.93 7.88
N ALA A 81 11.65 -3.64 7.99
CA ALA A 81 12.18 -2.84 6.89
C ALA A 81 13.73 -2.81 7.01
N ALA A 82 14.35 -3.95 6.73
CA ALA A 82 15.79 -4.06 6.76
C ALA A 82 16.44 -3.05 5.81
N ALA A 83 17.46 -2.36 6.28
CA ALA A 83 18.25 -1.43 5.49
C ALA A 83 19.73 -1.75 5.63
N THR A 84 20.49 -1.43 4.60
CA THR A 84 21.94 -1.53 4.56
C THR A 84 22.51 -0.31 3.85
N THR A 85 23.68 0.09 4.21
CA THR A 85 24.40 1.16 3.50
C THR A 85 25.21 0.59 2.33
N VAL A 86 25.58 1.46 1.40
CA VAL A 86 26.46 1.07 0.27
C VAL A 86 27.80 0.54 0.77
N ASP A 87 28.34 1.11 1.84
CA ASP A 87 29.61 0.67 2.42
C ASP A 87 29.49 -0.73 3.06
N GLU A 88 28.41 -0.99 3.78
CA GLU A 88 28.10 -2.32 4.32
C GLU A 88 27.91 -3.35 3.19
N LEU A 89 27.25 -2.95 2.10
CA LEU A 89 27.07 -3.81 0.93
C LEU A 89 28.41 -4.15 0.27
N ASN A 90 29.27 -3.17 0.10
CA ASN A 90 30.59 -3.34 -0.51
C ASN A 90 31.57 -4.12 0.39
N SER A 91 31.47 -3.96 1.70
CA SER A 91 32.31 -4.71 2.66
C SER A 91 31.94 -6.19 2.80
N GLY A 92 30.77 -6.58 2.23
CA GLY A 92 30.24 -7.93 2.39
C GLY A 92 29.67 -8.21 3.78
N ASP A 93 29.59 -7.22 4.64
CA ASP A 93 28.97 -7.32 5.96
C ASP A 93 27.44 -7.15 5.85
N HIS A 94 26.77 -8.24 5.53
CA HIS A 94 25.31 -8.27 5.40
C HIS A 94 24.61 -8.64 6.72
N HIS A 95 25.28 -8.56 7.85
CA HIS A 95 24.70 -8.98 9.14
C HIS A 95 23.44 -8.20 9.51
N LYS A 96 23.35 -6.91 9.19
CA LYS A 96 22.18 -6.08 9.48
C LYS A 96 21.04 -6.28 8.50
N SER A 97 21.33 -6.70 7.26
CA SER A 97 20.31 -6.92 6.22
C SER A 97 19.74 -8.34 6.24
N LYS A 98 20.36 -9.27 6.97
CA LYS A 98 19.83 -10.63 7.09
C LYS A 98 18.61 -10.63 8.01
N PRO A 99 17.51 -11.27 7.60
CA PRO A 99 16.39 -11.47 8.52
C PRO A 99 16.90 -12.23 9.76
N HIS A 100 16.45 -11.80 10.94
CA HIS A 100 16.82 -12.41 12.22
C HIS A 100 16.37 -13.89 12.32
N PHE A 101 15.55 -14.31 11.37
CA PHE A 101 15.01 -15.66 11.28
C PHE A 101 15.83 -16.47 10.26
N GLN A 102 16.61 -17.41 10.74
CA GLN A 102 17.15 -18.48 9.91
C GLN A 102 16.03 -19.49 9.65
N PRO A 103 15.78 -19.88 8.40
CA PRO A 103 14.84 -20.99 8.13
C PRO A 103 15.27 -22.19 8.96
N HIS A 104 14.36 -22.74 9.74
CA HIS A 104 14.64 -23.95 10.51
C HIS A 104 14.85 -25.11 9.54
N GLU A 105 15.68 -26.09 9.91
CA GLU A 105 15.95 -27.31 9.13
C GLU A 105 14.69 -28.09 8.73
N LEU A 106 13.55 -27.81 9.39
CA LEU A 106 12.24 -28.38 9.09
C LEU A 106 11.45 -27.45 8.18
N GLU A 107 11.76 -27.43 6.90
CA GLU A 107 10.87 -26.81 5.90
C GLU A 107 9.74 -27.77 5.56
N PHE A 108 8.47 -27.30 5.71
CA PHE A 108 7.29 -28.04 5.26
C PHE A 108 7.17 -28.18 3.75
N TYR A 109 7.99 -27.42 3.02
CA TYR A 109 8.07 -27.44 1.57
C TYR A 109 9.39 -28.04 1.12
N PRO A 110 9.39 -28.88 0.11
CA PRO A 110 10.64 -29.44 -0.41
C PRO A 110 11.58 -28.35 -0.91
N PRO A 111 12.91 -28.58 -0.84
CA PRO A 111 13.91 -27.64 -1.33
C PRO A 111 13.61 -27.18 -2.77
N ARG A 112 13.95 -25.95 -3.07
CA ARG A 112 13.67 -25.32 -4.38
C ARG A 112 14.22 -26.15 -5.57
N SER A 113 15.32 -26.88 -5.37
CA SER A 113 15.88 -27.82 -6.36
C SER A 113 14.98 -28.99 -6.68
N GLU A 114 14.21 -29.49 -5.71
CA GLU A 114 13.32 -30.63 -5.86
C GLU A 114 11.95 -30.23 -6.42
N THR A 115 11.57 -28.97 -6.25
CA THR A 115 10.31 -28.39 -6.77
C THR A 115 10.48 -27.69 -8.11
N ALA A 116 11.65 -27.78 -8.75
CA ALA A 116 11.95 -27.10 -10.01
C ALA A 116 10.93 -27.41 -11.15
N GLY A 117 10.30 -28.55 -11.11
CA GLY A 117 9.23 -28.91 -12.04
C GLY A 117 7.88 -28.31 -11.70
N TYR A 118 7.64 -27.94 -10.44
CA TYR A 118 6.40 -27.32 -9.96
C TYR A 118 6.42 -25.80 -10.15
N TYR A 119 7.57 -25.17 -9.95
CA TYR A 119 7.73 -23.73 -10.16
C TYR A 119 8.25 -23.47 -11.57
N LYS A 120 7.45 -22.70 -12.31
CA LYS A 120 7.81 -22.26 -13.66
C LYS A 120 9.12 -21.44 -13.60
N PRO A 121 9.90 -21.40 -14.70
CA PRO A 121 11.21 -20.75 -14.74
C PRO A 121 11.16 -19.23 -14.49
N TYR A 122 10.00 -18.64 -14.66
CA TYR A 122 9.82 -17.18 -14.55
C TYR A 122 9.52 -16.77 -13.11
N ARG A 123 10.17 -15.69 -12.70
CA ARG A 123 9.96 -15.01 -11.42
C ARG A 123 9.80 -13.53 -11.70
N TRP A 124 8.74 -12.96 -11.17
CA TRP A 124 8.51 -11.52 -11.23
C TRP A 124 9.13 -10.85 -10.03
N GLY A 125 9.85 -9.76 -10.29
CA GLY A 125 10.41 -8.89 -9.26
C GLY A 125 10.04 -7.44 -9.55
N MET A 126 9.89 -6.67 -8.48
CA MET A 126 9.68 -5.22 -8.55
C MET A 126 10.75 -4.56 -7.71
N THR A 127 11.49 -3.63 -8.30
CA THR A 127 12.44 -2.79 -7.58
C THR A 127 11.81 -1.42 -7.38
N ILE A 128 11.84 -0.94 -6.15
CA ILE A 128 11.38 0.40 -5.78
C ILE A 128 12.57 1.14 -5.20
N ASP A 129 12.89 2.27 -5.81
CA ASP A 129 13.96 3.15 -5.34
C ASP A 129 13.45 3.92 -4.10
N LEU A 130 13.86 3.45 -2.92
CA LEU A 130 13.43 4.04 -1.65
C LEU A 130 14.12 5.38 -1.36
N ASP A 131 15.24 5.69 -2.00
CA ASP A 131 15.89 6.99 -1.88
C ASP A 131 15.07 8.09 -2.57
N ARG A 132 14.30 7.70 -3.59
CA ARG A 132 13.35 8.58 -4.29
C ARG A 132 11.94 8.54 -3.74
N CYS A 133 11.62 7.55 -2.94
CA CYS A 133 10.29 7.38 -2.37
C CYS A 133 10.07 8.33 -1.18
N ASN A 134 9.20 9.30 -1.35
CA ASN A 134 8.79 10.22 -0.29
C ASN A 134 7.42 9.86 0.34
N GLY A 135 6.87 8.69 0.02
CA GLY A 135 5.58 8.24 0.55
C GLY A 135 4.35 8.98 0.01
N CYS A 136 4.44 9.63 -1.15
CA CYS A 136 3.36 10.46 -1.71
C CYS A 136 2.10 9.69 -2.12
N SER A 137 2.14 8.35 -2.15
CA SER A 137 1.02 7.47 -2.53
C SER A 137 0.55 7.56 -3.99
N ALA A 138 1.29 8.23 -4.87
CA ALA A 138 0.94 8.32 -6.29
C ALA A 138 0.82 6.94 -6.96
N CYS A 139 1.67 5.98 -6.59
CA CYS A 139 1.59 4.59 -7.06
C CYS A 139 0.29 3.90 -6.62
N ILE A 140 -0.25 4.25 -5.45
CA ILE A 140 -1.52 3.73 -4.95
C ILE A 140 -2.67 4.27 -5.79
N VAL A 141 -2.68 5.58 -6.06
CA VAL A 141 -3.70 6.23 -6.91
C VAL A 141 -3.66 5.63 -8.31
N ALA A 142 -2.47 5.49 -8.91
CA ALA A 142 -2.31 4.85 -10.21
C ALA A 142 -2.83 3.40 -10.23
N CYS A 143 -2.58 2.64 -9.16
CA CYS A 143 -3.09 1.28 -9.02
C CYS A 143 -4.62 1.23 -8.96
N TYR A 144 -5.24 2.18 -8.25
CA TYR A 144 -6.71 2.29 -8.19
C TYR A 144 -7.29 2.58 -9.58
N ALA A 145 -6.73 3.55 -10.30
CA ALA A 145 -7.18 3.94 -11.62
C ALA A 145 -7.01 2.80 -12.65
N GLU A 146 -5.81 2.20 -12.69
CA GLU A 146 -5.48 1.16 -13.66
C GLU A 146 -6.32 -0.10 -13.48
N ASN A 147 -6.59 -0.49 -12.23
CA ASN A 147 -7.24 -1.77 -11.93
C ASN A 147 -8.72 -1.63 -11.56
N ASN A 148 -9.34 -0.49 -11.77
CA ASN A 148 -10.74 -0.23 -11.39
C ASN A 148 -11.01 -0.65 -9.93
N ILE A 149 -10.11 -0.28 -9.01
CA ILE A 149 -10.27 -0.62 -7.60
C ILE A 149 -11.29 0.35 -6.99
N PRO A 150 -12.33 -0.16 -6.32
CA PRO A 150 -13.33 0.73 -5.73
C PRO A 150 -12.79 1.51 -4.53
N VAL A 151 -13.17 2.77 -4.42
CA VAL A 151 -12.85 3.63 -3.28
C VAL A 151 -13.90 3.43 -2.19
N VAL A 152 -13.45 3.12 -0.98
CA VAL A 152 -14.35 2.77 0.13
C VAL A 152 -14.51 3.87 1.19
N GLY A 153 -13.61 4.84 1.21
CA GLY A 153 -13.63 5.97 2.15
C GLY A 153 -13.16 5.64 3.58
N LYS A 154 -13.08 6.69 4.38
CA LYS A 154 -12.53 6.66 5.74
C LYS A 154 -13.27 5.69 6.67
N ILE A 155 -14.60 5.73 6.67
CA ILE A 155 -15.43 4.94 7.61
C ILE A 155 -15.23 3.44 7.36
N ARG A 156 -15.29 3.01 6.10
CA ARG A 156 -15.11 1.59 5.75
C ARG A 156 -13.68 1.13 5.98
N SER A 157 -12.71 1.99 5.70
CA SER A 157 -11.30 1.70 6.00
C SER A 157 -11.05 1.52 7.50
N ALA A 158 -11.70 2.32 8.35
CA ALA A 158 -11.60 2.23 9.81
C ALA A 158 -12.05 0.87 10.37
N ILE A 159 -13.00 0.21 9.70
CA ILE A 159 -13.48 -1.12 10.08
C ILE A 159 -12.81 -2.26 9.30
N GLY A 160 -11.62 -1.99 8.70
CA GLY A 160 -10.80 -2.97 8.02
C GLY A 160 -11.34 -3.45 6.65
N ARG A 161 -12.14 -2.61 5.99
CA ARG A 161 -12.74 -2.92 4.67
C ARG A 161 -12.09 -2.15 3.52
N GLU A 162 -10.83 -1.76 3.71
CA GLU A 162 -10.04 -1.10 2.68
C GLU A 162 -9.83 -1.99 1.45
N MET A 163 -9.76 -1.37 0.26
CA MET A 163 -9.57 -2.06 -1.02
C MET A 163 -8.20 -1.80 -1.67
N SER A 164 -7.32 -1.07 -1.02
CA SER A 164 -5.99 -0.76 -1.56
C SER A 164 -5.17 -2.03 -1.78
N TRP A 165 -4.74 -2.29 -3.03
CA TRP A 165 -3.84 -3.41 -3.34
C TRP A 165 -2.40 -3.13 -2.97
N ILE A 166 -2.03 -1.85 -2.92
CA ILE A 166 -0.73 -1.38 -2.44
C ILE A 166 -0.99 -0.56 -1.17
N ARG A 167 -0.35 -0.92 -0.06
CA ARG A 167 -0.30 -0.07 1.14
C ARG A 167 1.01 0.67 1.17
N MET A 168 1.01 1.91 1.63
CA MET A 168 2.22 2.61 2.00
C MET A 168 2.49 2.37 3.48
N GLU A 169 3.35 1.43 3.78
CA GLU A 169 3.77 1.16 5.16
C GLU A 169 4.88 2.14 5.57
N ARG A 170 4.80 2.61 6.80
CA ARG A 170 5.77 3.53 7.40
C ARG A 170 6.43 2.84 8.56
N TYR A 171 7.73 2.67 8.49
CA TYR A 171 8.52 2.11 9.58
C TYR A 171 9.37 3.19 10.20
N ILE A 172 9.27 3.29 11.53
CA ILE A 172 9.88 4.34 12.32
C ILE A 172 10.97 3.72 13.18
N GLU A 173 12.17 4.27 13.08
CA GLU A 173 13.33 3.94 13.90
C GLU A 173 13.82 5.19 14.65
N GLY A 174 14.48 4.94 15.78
CA GLY A 174 15.11 6.00 16.58
C GLY A 174 14.15 6.91 17.36
N TYR A 175 14.71 7.88 18.01
CA TYR A 175 14.04 8.91 18.79
C TYR A 175 14.83 10.22 18.72
N GLY A 176 14.13 11.35 18.85
CA GLY A 176 14.78 12.66 18.85
C GLY A 176 15.49 12.96 17.54
N ASP A 177 16.76 13.29 17.60
CA ASP A 177 17.56 13.68 16.43
C ASP A 177 17.93 12.49 15.52
N ASP A 178 17.86 11.26 16.05
CA ASP A 178 18.12 10.02 15.30
C ASP A 178 16.84 9.42 14.68
N PHE A 179 15.80 10.20 14.49
CA PHE A 179 14.53 9.77 13.96
C PHE A 179 14.61 9.50 12.44
N GLU A 180 14.31 8.28 12.05
CA GLU A 180 14.29 7.84 10.65
C GLU A 180 12.91 7.25 10.28
N VAL A 181 12.42 7.59 9.11
CA VAL A 181 11.18 7.02 8.55
C VAL A 181 11.50 6.34 7.22
N ARG A 182 11.09 5.07 7.10
CA ARG A 182 11.19 4.32 5.86
C ARG A 182 9.79 4.06 5.31
N PHE A 183 9.56 4.46 4.07
CA PHE A 183 8.33 4.19 3.35
C PHE A 183 8.50 2.92 2.53
N VAL A 184 7.64 1.93 2.76
CA VAL A 184 7.69 0.65 2.04
C VAL A 184 6.34 0.39 1.38
N PRO A 185 6.24 0.57 0.06
CA PRO A 185 5.05 0.15 -0.68
C PRO A 185 4.88 -1.36 -0.59
N MET A 186 3.82 -1.82 0.08
CA MET A 186 3.55 -3.22 0.32
C MET A 186 2.41 -3.73 -0.55
N MET A 187 2.70 -4.70 -1.39
CA MET A 187 1.75 -5.33 -2.31
C MET A 187 1.93 -6.85 -2.32
N CYS A 188 1.16 -7.57 -3.14
CA CYS A 188 1.35 -9.01 -3.30
C CYS A 188 2.78 -9.34 -3.74
N GLN A 189 3.46 -10.15 -2.95
CA GLN A 189 4.86 -10.52 -3.16
C GLN A 189 5.05 -11.67 -4.16
N GLN A 190 3.98 -12.13 -4.79
CA GLN A 190 4.01 -13.24 -5.76
C GLN A 190 4.82 -14.45 -5.23
N CYS A 191 4.62 -14.80 -3.96
CA CYS A 191 5.41 -15.77 -3.21
C CYS A 191 5.54 -17.10 -3.95
N SER A 192 6.74 -17.67 -3.97
CA SER A 192 6.98 -19.00 -4.57
C SER A 192 6.19 -20.11 -3.85
N ASN A 193 6.21 -20.09 -2.52
CA ASN A 193 5.43 -20.97 -1.66
C ASN A 193 4.28 -20.14 -1.05
N ALA A 194 3.27 -19.87 -1.88
CA ALA A 194 2.19 -18.97 -1.53
C ALA A 194 1.20 -19.62 -0.57
N GLY A 195 1.27 -19.30 0.72
CA GLY A 195 0.36 -19.82 1.74
C GLY A 195 -1.13 -19.56 1.47
N CYS A 196 -1.44 -18.63 0.58
CA CYS A 196 -2.82 -18.36 0.17
C CYS A 196 -3.40 -19.39 -0.81
N GLU A 197 -2.57 -20.19 -1.48
CA GLU A 197 -3.03 -21.16 -2.48
C GLU A 197 -3.61 -22.43 -1.85
N PRO A 198 -2.93 -23.11 -0.91
CA PRO A 198 -3.42 -24.38 -0.35
C PRO A 198 -4.70 -24.22 0.47
N VAL A 199 -5.00 -23.03 0.94
CA VAL A 199 -6.21 -22.75 1.76
C VAL A 199 -7.43 -22.34 0.94
N CYS A 200 -7.30 -22.22 -0.38
CA CYS A 200 -8.42 -21.86 -1.24
C CYS A 200 -9.25 -23.12 -1.59
N PRO A 201 -10.50 -23.23 -1.12
CA PRO A 201 -11.31 -24.44 -1.29
C PRO A 201 -11.70 -24.70 -2.76
N VAL A 202 -11.62 -23.68 -3.60
CA VAL A 202 -12.04 -23.75 -5.01
C VAL A 202 -10.87 -23.53 -5.98
N TYR A 203 -9.64 -23.49 -5.46
CA TYR A 203 -8.45 -23.25 -6.28
C TYR A 203 -8.56 -21.98 -7.15
N ALA A 204 -9.13 -20.93 -6.60
CA ALA A 204 -9.27 -19.63 -7.27
C ALA A 204 -7.96 -18.84 -7.27
N THR A 205 -7.00 -19.20 -6.43
CA THR A 205 -5.66 -18.62 -6.40
C THR A 205 -4.62 -19.71 -6.64
N TYR A 206 -3.71 -19.47 -7.56
CA TYR A 206 -2.72 -20.44 -8.01
C TYR A 206 -1.56 -19.74 -8.74
N HIS A 207 -0.45 -20.44 -8.94
CA HIS A 207 0.61 -19.96 -9.81
C HIS A 207 0.28 -20.21 -11.28
N ASN A 208 0.32 -19.15 -12.07
CA ASN A 208 0.18 -19.26 -13.51
C ASN A 208 1.50 -19.71 -14.18
N PRO A 209 1.49 -20.08 -15.48
CA PRO A 209 2.69 -20.48 -16.19
C PRO A 209 3.81 -19.43 -16.23
N GLU A 210 3.48 -18.16 -16.01
CA GLU A 210 4.42 -17.03 -16.01
C GLU A 210 5.03 -16.76 -14.63
N GLY A 211 4.69 -17.56 -13.61
CA GLY A 211 5.25 -17.45 -12.26
C GLY A 211 4.56 -16.42 -11.37
N LEU A 212 3.39 -15.91 -11.76
CA LEU A 212 2.58 -15.02 -10.93
C LEU A 212 1.58 -15.82 -10.08
N ASN A 213 1.38 -15.41 -8.86
CA ASN A 213 0.24 -15.84 -8.07
C ASN A 213 -1.02 -15.16 -8.61
N ALA A 214 -1.75 -15.85 -9.44
CA ALA A 214 -2.96 -15.35 -10.09
C ALA A 214 -4.21 -15.50 -9.22
N MET A 215 -5.25 -14.77 -9.57
CA MET A 215 -6.56 -14.85 -8.95
C MET A 215 -7.64 -14.98 -10.03
N ILE A 216 -8.40 -16.06 -9.98
CA ILE A 216 -9.56 -16.27 -10.87
C ILE A 216 -10.80 -15.77 -10.14
N TYR A 217 -11.22 -14.55 -10.44
CA TYR A 217 -12.32 -13.89 -9.75
C TYR A 217 -13.64 -14.65 -9.88
N ASN A 218 -13.94 -15.17 -11.06
CA ASN A 218 -15.18 -15.92 -11.31
C ASN A 218 -15.26 -17.27 -10.58
N ARG A 219 -14.13 -17.79 -10.08
CA ARG A 219 -14.09 -19.03 -9.30
C ARG A 219 -14.15 -18.75 -7.79
N CYS A 220 -13.90 -17.53 -7.37
CA CYS A 220 -13.84 -17.17 -5.97
C CYS A 220 -15.23 -17.22 -5.33
N VAL A 221 -15.35 -17.96 -4.23
CA VAL A 221 -16.58 -18.07 -3.41
C VAL A 221 -16.51 -17.28 -2.11
N GLY A 222 -15.47 -16.48 -1.91
CA GLY A 222 -15.38 -15.50 -0.82
C GLY A 222 -15.13 -16.07 0.57
N THR A 223 -14.53 -17.26 0.72
CA THR A 223 -14.20 -17.83 2.04
C THR A 223 -13.15 -17.03 2.81
N ARG A 224 -12.35 -16.20 2.12
CA ARG A 224 -11.32 -15.30 2.68
C ARG A 224 -10.14 -15.96 3.39
N TYR A 225 -10.02 -17.28 3.41
CA TYR A 225 -8.89 -17.97 4.01
C TYR A 225 -7.55 -17.56 3.39
N CYS A 226 -7.53 -17.23 2.11
CA CYS A 226 -6.34 -16.71 1.45
C CYS A 226 -5.86 -15.36 2.02
N SER A 227 -6.78 -14.51 2.50
CA SER A 227 -6.44 -13.27 3.19
C SER A 227 -5.88 -13.55 4.59
N ASN A 228 -6.51 -14.48 5.33
CA ASN A 228 -6.04 -14.85 6.65
C ASN A 228 -4.64 -15.46 6.63
N ASN A 229 -4.37 -16.28 5.61
CA ASN A 229 -3.08 -16.97 5.46
C ASN A 229 -2.02 -16.18 4.69
N CYS A 230 -2.34 -14.98 4.24
CA CYS A 230 -1.35 -14.07 3.64
C CYS A 230 -0.50 -13.42 4.71
N SER A 231 0.83 -13.69 4.70
CA SER A 231 1.76 -13.08 5.65
C SER A 231 1.84 -11.56 5.50
N TYR A 232 1.68 -11.05 4.29
CA TYR A 232 1.75 -9.62 3.98
C TYR A 232 0.41 -8.89 4.11
N LYS A 233 -0.70 -9.62 4.31
CA LYS A 233 -2.05 -9.05 4.44
C LYS A 233 -2.43 -8.12 3.28
N VAL A 234 -2.16 -8.54 2.05
CA VAL A 234 -2.35 -7.73 0.83
C VAL A 234 -3.47 -8.26 -0.08
N ARG A 235 -4.34 -9.08 0.47
CA ARG A 235 -5.52 -9.58 -0.21
C ARG A 235 -6.76 -8.88 0.30
N ARG A 236 -7.56 -8.33 -0.60
CA ARG A 236 -8.72 -7.48 -0.31
C ARG A 236 -10.01 -8.19 -0.70
N PHE A 237 -11.03 -8.01 0.10
CA PHE A 237 -12.33 -8.62 -0.13
C PHE A 237 -13.35 -7.55 -0.51
N ASN A 238 -14.10 -7.80 -1.57
CA ASN A 238 -15.19 -6.93 -2.01
C ASN A 238 -16.43 -7.14 -1.11
N TRP A 239 -16.62 -6.24 -0.18
CA TRP A 239 -17.73 -6.29 0.77
C TRP A 239 -19.03 -5.72 0.22
N PHE A 240 -18.96 -4.94 -0.86
CA PHE A 240 -20.09 -4.16 -1.39
C PHE A 240 -20.11 -4.25 -2.92
N ASN A 241 -21.27 -4.07 -3.51
CA ASN A 241 -21.36 -3.65 -4.89
C ASN A 241 -21.02 -2.16 -4.97
N TYR A 242 -20.14 -1.82 -5.89
CA TYR A 242 -19.74 -0.45 -6.13
C TYR A 242 -20.44 0.01 -7.40
N GLU A 243 -21.18 1.11 -7.27
CA GLU A 243 -21.85 1.75 -8.39
C GLU A 243 -20.94 2.86 -8.94
N PHE A 244 -20.91 2.95 -10.24
CA PHE A 244 -20.22 4.00 -10.95
C PHE A 244 -21.26 4.80 -11.73
N PRO A 245 -21.92 5.79 -11.09
CA PRO A 245 -22.96 6.57 -11.76
C PRO A 245 -22.34 7.41 -12.89
N ALA A 246 -23.09 7.61 -13.96
CA ALA A 246 -22.67 8.50 -15.04
C ALA A 246 -22.44 9.93 -14.52
N PRO A 247 -21.39 10.64 -14.92
CA PRO A 247 -20.38 10.25 -15.93
C PRO A 247 -19.14 9.52 -15.38
N LEU A 248 -19.11 9.13 -14.10
CA LEU A 248 -17.94 8.53 -13.43
C LEU A 248 -17.59 7.14 -14.00
N ASP A 249 -18.56 6.45 -14.58
CA ASP A 249 -18.35 5.20 -15.31
C ASP A 249 -17.38 5.35 -16.50
N GLN A 250 -17.28 6.55 -17.08
CA GLN A 250 -16.36 6.84 -18.17
C GLN A 250 -14.88 6.92 -17.73
N GLN A 251 -14.60 7.00 -16.44
CA GLN A 251 -13.24 6.99 -15.90
C GLN A 251 -12.67 5.57 -15.77
N LEU A 252 -13.51 4.55 -15.88
CA LEU A 252 -13.07 3.17 -15.72
C LEU A 252 -12.15 2.74 -16.88
N ASN A 253 -11.11 2.00 -16.55
CA ASN A 253 -10.25 1.34 -17.52
C ASN A 253 -11.07 0.25 -18.23
N SER A 254 -11.33 0.45 -19.52
CA SER A 254 -12.16 -0.45 -20.33
C SER A 254 -11.55 -1.85 -20.54
N THR A 255 -10.24 -2.00 -20.32
CA THR A 255 -9.52 -3.27 -20.46
C THR A 255 -9.61 -4.15 -19.22
N ILE A 256 -10.04 -3.58 -18.09
CA ILE A 256 -10.13 -4.27 -16.81
C ILE A 256 -11.58 -4.32 -16.35
N THR A 257 -12.08 -5.51 -16.09
CA THR A 257 -13.42 -5.69 -15.53
C THR A 257 -13.51 -5.19 -14.09
N THR A 258 -14.61 -4.57 -13.73
CA THR A 258 -14.96 -4.34 -12.32
C THR A 258 -15.35 -5.67 -11.66
N ARG A 259 -14.94 -5.86 -10.41
CA ARG A 259 -15.27 -7.09 -9.67
C ARG A 259 -16.49 -6.84 -8.80
N SER A 260 -17.32 -7.87 -8.72
CA SER A 260 -18.53 -7.83 -7.90
C SER A 260 -18.25 -8.08 -6.41
N VAL A 261 -19.26 -7.84 -5.58
CA VAL A 261 -19.24 -8.24 -4.16
C VAL A 261 -18.95 -9.73 -4.00
N GLY A 262 -18.26 -10.09 -2.94
CA GLY A 262 -18.04 -11.49 -2.55
C GLY A 262 -16.76 -12.14 -3.09
N VAL A 263 -15.92 -11.42 -3.82
CA VAL A 263 -14.66 -11.94 -4.35
C VAL A 263 -13.45 -11.28 -3.70
N MET A 264 -12.31 -11.99 -3.73
CA MET A 264 -11.02 -11.47 -3.29
C MET A 264 -10.29 -10.79 -4.43
N GLU A 265 -9.63 -9.70 -4.14
CA GLU A 265 -8.76 -8.98 -5.07
C GLU A 265 -7.33 -8.88 -4.55
N LYS A 266 -6.38 -8.72 -5.45
CA LYS A 266 -4.97 -8.52 -5.12
C LYS A 266 -4.17 -7.97 -6.29
N CYS A 267 -2.98 -7.45 -6.04
CA CYS A 267 -2.03 -7.03 -7.05
C CYS A 267 -1.65 -8.20 -7.98
N ASN A 268 -1.66 -7.96 -9.28
CA ASN A 268 -1.24 -8.88 -10.35
C ASN A 268 -0.05 -8.35 -11.15
N PHE A 269 0.68 -7.35 -10.63
CA PHE A 269 1.75 -6.63 -11.31
C PHE A 269 1.32 -5.98 -12.63
N CYS A 270 0.04 -5.68 -12.78
CA CYS A 270 -0.53 -5.15 -14.02
C CYS A 270 -0.09 -5.94 -15.27
N GLN A 271 -0.14 -7.28 -15.17
CA GLN A 271 0.30 -8.20 -16.23
C GLN A 271 -0.27 -7.85 -17.60
N HIS A 272 -1.51 -7.34 -17.65
CA HIS A 272 -2.15 -6.88 -18.87
C HIS A 272 -1.36 -5.78 -19.59
N LEU A 273 -0.64 -4.92 -18.86
CA LEU A 273 0.21 -3.89 -19.47
C LEU A 273 1.48 -4.49 -20.09
N SER A 274 2.03 -5.55 -19.50
CA SER A 274 3.22 -6.19 -20.06
C SER A 274 2.92 -6.95 -21.35
N LEU A 275 1.71 -7.44 -21.52
CA LEU A 275 1.28 -8.15 -22.73
C LEU A 275 1.02 -7.21 -23.93
N ILE A 276 0.84 -5.91 -23.68
CA ILE A 276 0.64 -4.92 -24.75
C ILE A 276 1.96 -4.60 -25.46
N HIS A 277 3.10 -4.86 -24.82
CA HIS A 277 4.43 -4.50 -25.32
C HIS A 277 5.26 -5.69 -25.83
N ILE A 278 4.68 -6.87 -25.91
CA ILE A 278 5.34 -8.06 -26.46
C ILE A 278 4.93 -8.28 -27.92
#